data_cf8db0ff8417703c4fa88dfc61fec18f
#
_entry.id   cf8db0ff8417703c4fa88dfc61fec18f
#
_cell.length_a   1.000
_cell.length_b   1.000
_cell.length_c   1.000
_cell.angle_alpha   90.00
_cell.angle_beta   90.00
_cell.angle_gamma   90.00
#
_symmetry.space_group_name_H-M   'P 1'
#
loop_
_entity.id
_entity.type
_entity.pdbx_description
1 polymer ?
#
loop_
_entity_poly.entity_id
_entity_poly.type
_entity_poly.pdbx_seq_one_letter_code
_entity_poly.pdbx_strand_id
1 'polypeptide(L)'
;MAKALYTARAHVTGGRINGHGRTSDGALDVALRVPKELGGEDDGTNPEQLFAVGYASCFESALATVARRMKEDTGDVAVESAVMLLPTEERGFKIAVELDVSLPSIEDAAKAVELVRAAHRVCPYSNATRGNIDVALTANGQPLD
;
A
#
# COMPACT_ATOMS: atom_id res chain seq x y z
N MET A 1 -18.96 -13.85 12.70
CA MET A 1 -18.24 -13.01 11.72
C MET A 1 -18.74 -11.56 11.80
N ALA A 2 -17.85 -10.63 11.80
CA ALA A 2 -18.22 -9.21 11.86
C ALA A 2 -18.96 -8.79 10.59
N LYS A 3 -19.86 -7.83 10.71
CA LYS A 3 -20.56 -7.25 9.57
C LYS A 3 -19.61 -6.31 8.81
N ALA A 4 -19.62 -6.40 7.47
CA ALA A 4 -18.82 -5.51 6.64
C ALA A 4 -19.23 -4.04 6.87
N LEU A 5 -18.24 -3.20 7.13
CA LEU A 5 -18.44 -1.75 7.27
C LEU A 5 -18.61 -1.07 5.90
N TYR A 6 -17.98 -1.63 4.88
CA TYR A 6 -17.98 -1.10 3.53
C TYR A 6 -17.58 -2.19 2.56
N THR A 7 -18.13 -2.18 1.35
CA THR A 7 -17.77 -3.12 0.28
C THR A 7 -17.48 -2.33 -0.99
N ALA A 8 -16.24 -2.39 -1.47
CA ALA A 8 -15.86 -1.86 -2.77
C ALA A 8 -16.08 -2.96 -3.82
N ARG A 9 -16.59 -2.57 -5.00
CA ARG A 9 -16.81 -3.49 -6.11
C ARG A 9 -16.20 -2.92 -7.38
N ALA A 10 -15.65 -3.80 -8.20
CA ALA A 10 -15.05 -3.42 -9.47
C ALA A 10 -15.37 -4.46 -10.52
N HIS A 11 -15.34 -4.03 -11.79
CA HIS A 11 -15.47 -4.87 -12.96
C HIS A 11 -14.22 -4.73 -13.80
N VAL A 12 -13.61 -5.84 -14.19
CA VAL A 12 -12.36 -5.83 -14.95
C VAL A 12 -12.48 -6.79 -16.14
N THR A 13 -12.03 -6.32 -17.29
CA THR A 13 -11.89 -7.14 -18.50
C THR A 13 -10.48 -6.99 -19.05
N GLY A 14 -9.99 -7.97 -19.82
CA GLY A 14 -8.70 -7.90 -20.53
C GLY A 14 -7.45 -8.06 -19.67
N GLY A 15 -7.59 -8.20 -18.37
CA GLY A 15 -6.46 -8.39 -17.44
C GLY A 15 -5.45 -7.28 -17.51
N ARG A 16 -4.16 -7.62 -17.33
CA ARG A 16 -3.09 -6.61 -17.28
C ARG A 16 -2.52 -6.21 -18.66
N ILE A 17 -2.89 -6.94 -19.73
CA ILE A 17 -2.28 -6.71 -21.05
C ILE A 17 -3.02 -5.62 -21.83
N ASN A 18 -4.33 -5.76 -21.94
CA ASN A 18 -5.18 -4.84 -22.69
C ASN A 18 -6.49 -4.67 -21.92
N GLY A 19 -6.36 -4.30 -20.66
CA GLY A 19 -7.46 -4.33 -19.73
C GLY A 19 -8.10 -2.99 -19.48
N HIS A 20 -9.23 -3.07 -18.82
CA HIS A 20 -9.96 -1.93 -18.30
C HIS A 20 -10.58 -2.32 -16.96
N GLY A 21 -10.38 -1.49 -15.96
CA GLY A 21 -10.95 -1.69 -14.63
C GLY A 21 -11.77 -0.48 -14.23
N ARG A 22 -12.92 -0.74 -13.61
CA ARG A 22 -13.80 0.34 -13.18
C ARG A 22 -14.51 -0.06 -11.89
N THR A 23 -14.51 0.84 -10.91
CA THR A 23 -15.31 0.63 -9.70
C THR A 23 -16.79 0.91 -9.99
N SER A 24 -17.66 0.32 -9.18
CA SER A 24 -19.12 0.41 -9.40
C SER A 24 -19.64 1.84 -9.37
N ASP A 25 -18.98 2.73 -8.61
CA ASP A 25 -19.33 4.15 -8.53
C ASP A 25 -18.60 5.01 -9.58
N GLY A 26 -17.71 4.41 -10.37
CA GLY A 26 -16.93 5.12 -11.38
C GLY A 26 -15.81 5.99 -10.84
N ALA A 27 -15.56 5.98 -9.52
CA ALA A 27 -14.50 6.79 -8.93
C ALA A 27 -13.11 6.39 -9.46
N LEU A 28 -12.92 5.11 -9.73
CA LEU A 28 -11.71 4.59 -10.38
C LEU A 28 -12.12 3.99 -11.71
N ASP A 29 -11.51 4.47 -12.79
CA ASP A 29 -11.80 4.02 -14.17
C ASP A 29 -10.48 4.10 -14.93
N VAL A 30 -9.84 2.96 -15.18
CA VAL A 30 -8.45 2.93 -15.62
C VAL A 30 -8.20 1.92 -16.73
N ALA A 31 -7.30 2.28 -17.62
CA ALA A 31 -6.70 1.34 -18.58
C ALA A 31 -5.60 0.56 -17.88
N LEU A 32 -5.62 -0.76 -18.07
CA LEU A 32 -4.63 -1.67 -17.49
C LEU A 32 -3.67 -2.12 -18.59
N ARG A 33 -2.39 -1.83 -18.42
CA ARG A 33 -1.36 -2.08 -19.42
C ARG A 33 -0.10 -2.61 -18.77
N VAL A 34 0.66 -3.37 -19.55
CA VAL A 34 1.95 -3.92 -19.11
C VAL A 34 2.99 -2.80 -19.09
N PRO A 35 3.80 -2.67 -18.03
CA PRO A 35 4.86 -1.67 -17.98
C PRO A 35 6.03 -2.06 -18.90
N LYS A 36 6.85 -1.08 -19.23
CA LYS A 36 8.01 -1.28 -20.13
C LYS A 36 8.96 -2.36 -19.63
N GLU A 37 9.18 -2.44 -18.33
CA GLU A 37 10.07 -3.42 -17.71
C GLU A 37 9.62 -4.87 -17.98
N LEU A 38 8.34 -5.06 -18.29
CA LEU A 38 7.78 -6.37 -18.66
C LEU A 38 7.44 -6.48 -20.15
N GLY A 39 7.94 -5.54 -20.97
CA GLY A 39 7.76 -5.57 -22.41
C GLY A 39 6.57 -4.79 -22.94
N GLY A 40 5.93 -3.98 -22.13
CA GLY A 40 4.78 -3.17 -22.52
C GLY A 40 5.15 -1.76 -22.96
N GLU A 41 4.12 -0.93 -23.10
CA GLU A 41 4.25 0.45 -23.62
C GLU A 41 4.08 1.52 -22.53
N ASP A 42 3.83 1.16 -21.28
CA ASP A 42 3.55 2.11 -20.17
C ASP A 42 2.39 3.07 -20.47
N ASP A 43 1.40 2.61 -21.23
CA ASP A 43 0.29 3.47 -21.65
C ASP A 43 -0.97 3.31 -20.79
N GLY A 44 -0.81 2.80 -19.57
CA GLY A 44 -1.86 2.67 -18.58
C GLY A 44 -1.27 2.35 -17.22
N THR A 45 -2.15 2.01 -16.28
CA THR A 45 -1.73 1.57 -14.95
C THR A 45 -1.65 0.04 -14.91
N ASN A 46 -1.31 -0.51 -13.75
CA ASN A 46 -1.16 -1.95 -13.57
C ASN A 46 -1.52 -2.32 -12.11
N PRO A 47 -1.70 -3.63 -11.82
CA PRO A 47 -2.07 -4.05 -10.48
C PRO A 47 -1.07 -3.65 -9.40
N GLU A 48 0.22 -3.63 -9.71
CA GLU A 48 1.25 -3.27 -8.73
C GLU A 48 1.17 -1.78 -8.36
N GLN A 49 0.91 -0.90 -9.34
CA GLN A 49 0.69 0.53 -9.08
C GLN A 49 -0.56 0.74 -8.23
N LEU A 50 -1.64 0.04 -8.55
CA LEU A 50 -2.89 0.13 -7.78
C LEU A 50 -2.68 -0.33 -6.34
N PHE A 51 -1.94 -1.42 -6.15
CA PHE A 51 -1.60 -1.93 -4.82
C PHE A 51 -0.74 -0.94 -4.04
N ALA A 52 0.24 -0.30 -4.71
CA ALA A 52 1.12 0.68 -4.09
C ALA A 52 0.33 1.88 -3.57
N VAL A 53 -0.54 2.45 -4.38
CA VAL A 53 -1.39 3.58 -3.97
C VAL A 53 -2.35 3.15 -2.86
N GLY A 54 -2.98 1.99 -3.00
CA GLY A 54 -3.92 1.46 -2.03
C GLY A 54 -3.27 1.25 -0.67
N TYR A 55 -2.11 0.59 -0.64
CA TYR A 55 -1.41 0.32 0.62
C TYR A 55 -0.95 1.61 1.29
N ALA A 56 -0.31 2.52 0.53
CA ALA A 56 0.17 3.78 1.09
C ALA A 56 -0.96 4.61 1.70
N SER A 57 -2.10 4.72 1.00
CA SER A 57 -3.23 5.49 1.51
C SER A 57 -3.87 4.84 2.74
N CYS A 58 -4.00 3.53 2.73
CA CYS A 58 -4.53 2.75 3.85
C CYS A 58 -3.62 2.89 5.08
N PHE A 59 -2.31 2.80 4.86
CA PHE A 59 -1.32 2.92 5.94
C PHE A 59 -1.31 4.33 6.55
N GLU A 60 -1.35 5.36 5.71
CA GLU A 60 -1.40 6.74 6.19
C GLU A 60 -2.64 6.99 7.04
N SER A 61 -3.79 6.46 6.64
CA SER A 61 -5.04 6.56 7.42
C SER A 61 -4.92 5.85 8.76
N ALA A 62 -4.29 4.67 8.78
CA ALA A 62 -4.03 3.95 10.02
C ALA A 62 -3.10 4.74 10.94
N LEU A 63 -2.08 5.37 10.36
CA LEU A 63 -1.15 6.22 11.12
C LEU A 63 -1.87 7.40 11.75
N ALA A 64 -2.74 8.08 10.99
CA ALA A 64 -3.53 9.18 11.52
C ALA A 64 -4.41 8.72 12.71
N THR A 65 -4.99 7.53 12.60
CA THR A 65 -5.82 6.95 13.65
C THR A 65 -5.03 6.69 14.93
N VAL A 66 -3.86 6.03 14.82
CA VAL A 66 -3.05 5.72 16.01
C VAL A 66 -2.42 6.98 16.60
N ALA A 67 -2.02 7.93 15.76
CA ALA A 67 -1.46 9.21 16.24
C ALA A 67 -2.49 9.96 17.08
N ARG A 68 -3.72 10.01 16.62
CA ARG A 68 -4.82 10.64 17.37
C ARG A 68 -5.05 9.96 18.73
N ARG A 69 -5.04 8.63 18.75
CA ARG A 69 -5.17 7.83 19.99
C ARG A 69 -4.02 8.08 20.97
N MET A 70 -2.83 8.30 20.43
CA MET A 70 -1.61 8.54 21.21
C MET A 70 -1.40 10.03 21.50
N LYS A 71 -2.31 10.90 21.04
CA LYS A 71 -2.26 12.36 21.22
C LYS A 71 -0.97 12.98 20.65
N GLU A 72 -0.56 12.46 19.49
CA GLU A 72 0.57 12.97 18.76
C GLU A 72 0.10 13.74 17.53
N ASP A 73 0.76 14.86 17.24
CA ASP A 73 0.54 15.63 16.02
C ASP A 73 1.63 15.24 15.02
N THR A 74 1.25 14.52 13.98
CA THR A 74 2.19 14.03 12.97
C THR A 74 2.41 15.02 11.82
N GLY A 75 1.59 16.08 11.75
CA GLY A 75 1.72 17.10 10.69
C GLY A 75 1.50 16.50 9.30
N ASP A 76 2.30 16.95 8.34
CA ASP A 76 2.21 16.51 6.94
C ASP A 76 2.96 15.19 6.74
N VAL A 77 2.27 14.09 6.90
CA VAL A 77 2.81 12.74 6.68
C VAL A 77 2.81 12.42 5.18
N ALA A 78 3.85 11.75 4.73
CA ALA A 78 3.90 11.17 3.39
C ALA A 78 4.35 9.72 3.49
N VAL A 79 3.80 8.88 2.62
CA VAL A 79 4.20 7.47 2.51
C VAL A 79 4.62 7.22 1.06
N GLU A 80 5.91 6.89 0.89
CA GLU A 80 6.40 6.41 -0.39
C GLU A 80 6.31 4.88 -0.36
N SER A 81 5.66 4.30 -1.37
CA SER A 81 5.52 2.85 -1.42
C SER A 81 6.14 2.30 -2.69
N ALA A 82 6.76 1.14 -2.58
CA ALA A 82 7.25 0.36 -3.72
C ALA A 82 6.66 -1.04 -3.62
N VAL A 83 6.10 -1.52 -4.71
CA VAL A 83 5.58 -2.87 -4.82
C VAL A 83 6.36 -3.58 -5.91
N MET A 84 7.01 -4.67 -5.54
CA MET A 84 7.86 -5.44 -6.43
C MET A 84 7.16 -6.72 -6.83
N LEU A 85 7.18 -7.05 -8.12
CA LEU A 85 6.68 -8.32 -8.63
C LEU A 85 7.85 -9.29 -8.74
N LEU A 86 7.73 -10.44 -8.09
CA LEU A 86 8.81 -11.43 -7.98
C LEU A 86 8.33 -12.79 -8.46
N PRO A 87 9.18 -13.55 -9.18
CA PRO A 87 8.83 -14.93 -9.52
C PRO A 87 8.94 -15.83 -8.29
N THR A 88 8.19 -16.91 -8.28
CA THR A 88 8.33 -17.98 -7.28
C THR A 88 8.96 -19.22 -7.91
N GLU A 89 9.49 -20.11 -7.05
CA GLU A 89 10.07 -21.39 -7.51
C GLU A 89 9.03 -22.28 -8.18
N GLU A 90 7.75 -22.09 -7.86
CA GLU A 90 6.63 -22.89 -8.35
C GLU A 90 6.03 -22.32 -9.64
N ARG A 91 6.78 -21.44 -10.33
CA ARG A 91 6.36 -20.80 -11.59
C ARG A 91 5.17 -19.84 -11.41
N GLY A 92 4.97 -19.33 -10.22
CA GLY A 92 4.00 -18.29 -9.92
C GLY A 92 4.66 -16.95 -9.71
N PHE A 93 3.91 -16.04 -9.12
CA PHE A 93 4.38 -14.70 -8.81
C PHE A 93 3.93 -14.32 -7.41
N LYS A 94 4.75 -13.52 -6.77
CA LYS A 94 4.42 -12.91 -5.47
C LYS A 94 4.84 -11.45 -5.52
N ILE A 95 4.39 -10.69 -4.54
CA ILE A 95 4.81 -9.30 -4.39
C ILE A 95 5.56 -9.13 -3.07
N ALA A 96 6.43 -8.14 -3.05
CA ALA A 96 7.03 -7.60 -1.83
C ALA A 96 6.78 -6.11 -1.80
N VAL A 97 6.77 -5.51 -0.62
CA VAL A 97 6.39 -4.10 -0.44
C VAL A 97 7.43 -3.39 0.42
N GLU A 98 7.73 -2.16 0.06
CA GLU A 98 8.47 -1.23 0.92
C GLU A 98 7.58 -0.01 1.16
N LEU A 99 7.47 0.39 2.42
CA LEU A 99 6.78 1.61 2.83
C LEU A 99 7.76 2.50 3.57
N ASP A 100 8.07 3.65 2.99
CA ASP A 100 8.94 4.66 3.58
C ASP A 100 8.06 5.80 4.09
N VAL A 101 7.95 5.93 5.40
CA VAL A 101 7.02 6.85 6.05
C VAL A 101 7.78 8.06 6.56
N SER A 102 7.39 9.24 6.08
CA SER A 102 7.93 10.52 6.53
C SER A 102 6.99 11.17 7.51
N LEU A 103 7.49 11.45 8.72
CA LEU A 103 6.76 12.15 9.79
C LEU A 103 7.59 13.36 10.19
N PRO A 104 7.59 14.45 9.38
CA PRO A 104 8.52 15.56 9.62
C PRO A 104 8.28 16.30 10.92
N SER A 105 7.06 16.23 11.48
CA SER A 105 6.75 16.89 12.76
C SER A 105 7.13 16.06 13.99
N ILE A 106 7.56 14.82 13.80
CA ILE A 106 8.00 13.93 14.90
C ILE A 106 9.52 13.89 14.89
N GLU A 107 10.15 14.65 15.80
CA GLU A 107 11.60 14.75 15.86
C GLU A 107 12.24 13.55 16.56
N ASP A 108 11.55 12.97 17.53
CA ASP A 108 12.02 11.81 18.28
C ASP A 108 11.96 10.55 17.40
N ALA A 109 13.12 10.01 17.06
CA ALA A 109 13.22 8.82 16.19
C ALA A 109 12.49 7.62 16.78
N ALA A 110 12.56 7.40 18.08
CA ALA A 110 11.89 6.29 18.75
C ALA A 110 10.37 6.46 18.68
N LYS A 111 9.87 7.67 18.82
CA LYS A 111 8.44 7.97 18.70
C LYS A 111 7.94 7.74 17.28
N ALA A 112 8.71 8.13 16.27
CA ALA A 112 8.37 7.88 14.86
C ALA A 112 8.25 6.39 14.60
N VAL A 113 9.20 5.58 15.06
CA VAL A 113 9.16 4.11 14.92
C VAL A 113 7.95 3.54 15.63
N GLU A 114 7.66 3.98 16.85
CA GLU A 114 6.51 3.53 17.64
C GLU A 114 5.19 3.77 16.89
N LEU A 115 5.02 4.96 16.31
CA LEU A 115 3.84 5.34 15.54
C LEU A 115 3.68 4.45 14.29
N VAL A 116 4.75 4.27 13.54
CA VAL A 116 4.71 3.43 12.32
C VAL A 116 4.42 1.97 12.68
N ARG A 117 5.02 1.47 13.75
CA ARG A 117 4.76 0.11 14.23
C ARG A 117 3.30 -0.06 14.66
N ALA A 118 2.74 0.93 15.35
CA ALA A 118 1.34 0.93 15.75
C ALA A 118 0.40 0.96 14.53
N ALA A 119 0.72 1.80 13.54
CA ALA A 119 -0.05 1.86 12.29
C ALA A 119 -0.04 0.52 11.55
N HIS A 120 1.09 -0.17 11.52
CA HIS A 120 1.20 -1.49 10.89
C HIS A 120 0.27 -2.52 11.53
N ARG A 121 0.01 -2.41 12.83
CA ARG A 121 -0.91 -3.32 13.51
C ARG A 121 -2.38 -3.09 13.19
N VAL A 122 -2.77 -1.86 12.83
CA VAL A 122 -4.19 -1.54 12.57
C VAL A 122 -4.53 -1.41 11.10
N CYS A 123 -3.54 -1.22 10.23
CA CYS A 123 -3.77 -1.07 8.79
C CYS A 123 -4.35 -2.36 8.20
N PRO A 124 -5.52 -2.29 7.52
CA PRO A 124 -6.12 -3.48 6.91
C PRO A 124 -5.21 -4.18 5.89
N TYR A 125 -4.45 -3.41 5.09
CA TYR A 125 -3.51 -3.99 4.14
C TYR A 125 -2.36 -4.69 4.86
N SER A 126 -1.85 -4.09 5.93
CA SER A 126 -0.81 -4.74 6.74
C SER A 126 -1.32 -6.03 7.36
N ASN A 127 -2.58 -6.06 7.80
CA ASN A 127 -3.19 -7.28 8.33
C ASN A 127 -3.36 -8.36 7.26
N ALA A 128 -3.54 -7.96 6.00
CA ALA A 128 -3.62 -8.90 4.86
C ALA A 128 -2.25 -9.44 4.45
N THR A 129 -1.19 -8.65 4.63
CA THR A 129 0.15 -8.98 4.11
C THR A 129 1.06 -9.61 5.17
N ARG A 130 0.91 -9.24 6.43
CA ARG A 130 1.78 -9.68 7.53
C ARG A 130 1.79 -11.20 7.63
N GLY A 131 2.99 -11.77 7.70
CA GLY A 131 3.18 -13.22 7.78
C GLY A 131 3.00 -13.94 6.45
N ASN A 132 2.75 -13.22 5.38
CA ASN A 132 2.53 -13.78 4.03
C ASN A 132 3.57 -13.29 3.04
N ILE A 133 3.78 -11.99 2.94
CA ILE A 133 4.78 -11.39 2.05
C ILE A 133 5.72 -10.49 2.85
N ASP A 134 6.86 -10.17 2.25
CA ASP A 134 7.83 -9.26 2.86
C ASP A 134 7.33 -7.83 2.74
N VAL A 135 7.25 -7.13 3.88
CA VAL A 135 6.92 -5.71 3.95
C VAL A 135 8.01 -5.03 4.77
N ALA A 136 8.81 -4.21 4.12
CA ALA A 136 9.85 -3.42 4.78
C ALA A 136 9.31 -2.03 5.10
N LEU A 137 9.46 -1.61 6.35
CA LEU A 137 8.98 -0.31 6.83
C LEU A 137 10.15 0.55 7.28
N THR A 138 10.09 1.83 6.94
CA THR A 138 10.99 2.84 7.53
C THR A 138 10.18 3.99 8.10
N ALA A 139 10.68 4.58 9.17
CA ALA A 139 10.10 5.78 9.80
C ALA A 139 11.18 6.85 9.86
N ASN A 140 11.01 7.93 9.10
CA ASN A 140 12.00 9.01 8.98
C ASN A 140 13.40 8.45 8.65
N GLY A 141 13.46 7.48 7.72
CA GLY A 141 14.71 6.84 7.31
C GLY A 141 15.22 5.73 8.23
N GLN A 142 14.58 5.50 9.37
CA GLN A 142 14.96 4.46 10.32
C GLN A 142 14.23 3.16 10.00
N PRO A 143 14.93 2.08 9.60
CA PRO A 143 14.26 0.80 9.33
C PRO A 143 13.63 0.22 10.60
N LEU A 144 12.48 -0.43 10.43
CA LEU A 144 11.84 -1.25 11.46
C LEU A 144 12.18 -2.71 11.22
N ASP A 145 12.49 -3.41 12.27
CA ASP A 145 12.74 -4.86 12.24
C ASP A 145 11.48 -5.67 12.52
#